data_9e30d4b1b44fe089e11fa51d333abf7e
#
_entry.id   9e30d4b1b44fe089e11fa51d333abf7e
#
_cell.length_a   1.000
_cell.length_b   1.000
_cell.length_c   1.000
_cell.angle_alpha   90.00
_cell.angle_beta   90.00
_cell.angle_gamma   90.00
#
_symmetry.space_group_name_H-M   'P 1'
#
loop_
_entity.id
_entity.type
_entity.pdbx_description
1 polymer ?
#
loop_
_entity_poly.entity_id
_entity_poly.type
_entity_poly.pdbx_seq_one_letter_code
_entity_poly.pdbx_strand_id
1 'polypeptide(L)'
;GKNAPEGTVCDVIFPADPGVAFPVGEAIREYDGIAWTGCSSCVFSGEPDVEAQIEFARECFRQGVPGFGSCWAAQIAVVAAGGEVALNPNGREMGIARDITLTEPGRAHPLYEGKPNVFDAFTSHDDEVTVLPTGSTLLSGNDFTRVQSVVVKHEGAEFWGLQYHPEYDLHEMARLMFCRMKKLIRLGFFADEAEGLAHIDQLEALHADPSREDIIAALDLKPTVLDESLRTVEARNWINHLVLPNMRR
;
A
#
# COMPACT_ATOMS: atom_id res chain seq x y z
N GLY A 1 10.13 9.63 -5.88
CA GLY A 1 11.26 10.32 -5.41
C GLY A 1 12.45 9.49 -4.91
N LYS A 2 12.59 9.27 -3.60
CA LYS A 2 13.83 8.75 -2.97
C LYS A 2 14.30 7.37 -3.47
N ASN A 3 13.39 6.50 -3.89
CA ASN A 3 13.69 5.14 -4.35
C ASN A 3 13.92 5.04 -5.87
N ALA A 4 13.69 6.11 -6.61
CA ALA A 4 13.81 6.10 -8.07
C ALA A 4 15.23 6.56 -8.50
N PRO A 5 15.74 6.05 -9.63
CA PRO A 5 17.01 6.50 -10.19
C PRO A 5 17.04 8.00 -10.45
N GLU A 6 18.24 8.58 -10.46
CA GLU A 6 18.43 9.98 -10.86
C GLU A 6 17.91 10.20 -12.28
N GLY A 7 17.23 11.32 -12.50
CA GLY A 7 16.62 11.65 -13.80
C GLY A 7 15.21 11.06 -14.02
N THR A 8 14.65 10.33 -13.04
CA THR A 8 13.26 9.88 -13.12
C THR A 8 12.31 11.08 -13.09
N VAL A 9 11.42 11.14 -14.06
CA VAL A 9 10.33 12.13 -14.14
C VAL A 9 9.03 11.47 -13.67
N CYS A 10 8.26 12.18 -12.85
CA CYS A 10 6.97 11.71 -12.37
C CYS A 10 5.88 12.70 -12.77
N ASP A 11 4.91 12.25 -13.55
CA ASP A 11 3.67 12.95 -13.79
C ASP A 11 2.66 12.56 -12.71
N VAL A 12 2.14 13.53 -11.97
CA VAL A 12 1.21 13.27 -10.86
C VAL A 12 -0.20 13.58 -11.31
N ILE A 13 -1.09 12.60 -11.13
CA ILE A 13 -2.53 12.71 -11.41
C ILE A 13 -3.29 12.60 -10.08
N PHE A 14 -4.30 13.44 -9.89
CA PHE A 14 -5.21 13.41 -8.74
C PHE A 14 -6.58 12.90 -9.20
N PRO A 15 -6.83 11.58 -9.15
CA PRO A 15 -8.01 10.95 -9.75
C PRO A 15 -9.35 11.43 -9.22
N ALA A 16 -9.39 11.90 -7.97
CA ALA A 16 -10.61 12.41 -7.34
C ALA A 16 -10.92 13.88 -7.67
N ASP A 17 -10.04 14.58 -8.37
CA ASP A 17 -10.26 15.98 -8.71
C ASP A 17 -11.26 16.10 -9.89
N PRO A 18 -12.20 17.04 -9.83
CA PRO A 18 -13.16 17.25 -10.90
C PRO A 18 -12.49 17.57 -12.25
N GLY A 19 -12.87 16.83 -13.28
CA GLY A 19 -12.38 17.06 -14.65
C GLY A 19 -10.98 16.52 -14.93
N VAL A 20 -10.42 15.70 -14.04
CA VAL A 20 -9.15 15.01 -14.29
C VAL A 20 -9.29 14.10 -15.52
N ALA A 21 -8.28 14.09 -16.37
CA ALA A 21 -8.18 13.17 -17.50
C ALA A 21 -7.03 12.19 -17.27
N PHE A 22 -7.31 10.91 -17.44
CA PHE A 22 -6.28 9.88 -17.48
C PHE A 22 -5.66 9.81 -18.89
N PRO A 23 -4.38 9.45 -19.02
CA PRO A 23 -3.84 9.03 -20.30
C PRO A 23 -4.62 7.81 -20.80
N VAL A 24 -4.85 7.71 -22.12
CA VAL A 24 -5.63 6.64 -22.73
C VAL A 24 -4.88 5.95 -23.86
N GLY A 25 -5.11 4.65 -24.03
CA GLY A 25 -4.54 3.85 -25.09
C GLY A 25 -3.00 3.92 -25.11
N GLU A 26 -2.43 4.21 -26.27
CA GLU A 26 -0.97 4.21 -26.45
C GLU A 26 -0.24 5.26 -25.62
N ALA A 27 -0.89 6.35 -25.20
CA ALA A 27 -0.27 7.35 -24.33
C ALA A 27 0.15 6.78 -22.96
N ILE A 28 -0.53 5.73 -22.48
CA ILE A 28 -0.11 5.02 -21.26
C ILE A 28 1.26 4.34 -21.44
N ARG A 29 1.58 3.91 -22.66
CA ARG A 29 2.86 3.25 -22.99
C ARG A 29 4.07 4.19 -22.98
N GLU A 30 3.85 5.50 -22.85
CA GLU A 30 4.93 6.48 -22.68
C GLU A 30 5.52 6.41 -21.26
N TYR A 31 4.81 5.76 -20.31
CA TYR A 31 5.28 5.56 -18.95
C TYR A 31 5.94 4.20 -18.79
N ASP A 32 7.09 4.18 -18.10
CA ASP A 32 7.83 2.95 -17.78
C ASP A 32 7.17 2.17 -16.62
N GLY A 33 6.36 2.84 -15.80
CA GLY A 33 5.62 2.24 -14.69
C GLY A 33 4.61 3.20 -14.08
N ILE A 34 3.61 2.65 -13.40
CA ILE A 34 2.55 3.41 -12.73
C ILE A 34 2.55 3.07 -11.26
N ALA A 35 2.74 4.08 -10.40
CA ALA A 35 2.60 3.94 -8.96
C ALA A 35 1.31 4.59 -8.47
N TRP A 36 0.52 3.86 -7.70
CA TRP A 36 -0.71 4.34 -7.08
C TRP A 36 -0.57 4.43 -5.57
N THR A 37 -1.12 5.49 -5.00
CA THR A 37 -1.18 5.68 -3.54
C THR A 37 -2.50 5.19 -2.96
N GLY A 38 -2.57 5.15 -1.62
CA GLY A 38 -3.80 4.86 -0.89
C GLY A 38 -4.87 5.94 -1.07
N CYS A 39 -6.12 5.56 -0.86
CA CYS A 39 -7.31 6.43 -0.85
C CYS A 39 -8.25 6.03 0.29
N SER A 40 -9.11 6.95 0.73
CA SER A 40 -10.13 6.65 1.74
C SER A 40 -11.50 6.25 1.16
N SER A 41 -11.61 6.15 -0.17
CA SER A 41 -12.80 5.66 -0.85
C SER A 41 -12.92 4.13 -0.74
N CYS A 42 -14.09 3.61 -1.06
CA CYS A 42 -14.38 2.18 -1.07
C CYS A 42 -14.46 1.68 -2.52
N VAL A 43 -13.68 0.68 -2.88
CA VAL A 43 -13.55 0.21 -4.27
C VAL A 43 -14.85 -0.39 -4.84
N PHE A 44 -15.77 -0.82 -3.97
CA PHE A 44 -17.09 -1.34 -4.34
C PHE A 44 -18.23 -0.33 -4.11
N SER A 45 -17.91 0.98 -4.01
CA SER A 45 -18.92 2.03 -3.81
C SER A 45 -19.79 2.28 -5.04
N GLY A 46 -19.28 1.99 -6.25
CA GLY A 46 -19.93 2.34 -7.51
C GLY A 46 -19.92 3.83 -7.84
N GLU A 47 -19.13 4.62 -7.12
CA GLU A 47 -18.98 6.05 -7.42
C GLU A 47 -18.25 6.26 -8.75
N PRO A 48 -18.65 7.26 -9.56
CA PRO A 48 -18.10 7.46 -10.92
C PRO A 48 -16.58 7.64 -10.98
N ASP A 49 -15.98 8.28 -10.00
CA ASP A 49 -14.53 8.48 -9.90
C ASP A 49 -13.80 7.18 -9.53
N VAL A 50 -14.43 6.30 -8.75
CA VAL A 50 -13.93 4.95 -8.44
C VAL A 50 -13.96 4.07 -9.68
N GLU A 51 -15.08 4.05 -10.39
CA GLU A 51 -15.23 3.29 -11.64
C GLU A 51 -14.24 3.75 -12.71
N ALA A 52 -14.01 5.08 -12.82
CA ALA A 52 -13.02 5.62 -13.74
C ALA A 52 -11.58 5.15 -13.42
N GLN A 53 -11.22 5.04 -12.13
CA GLN A 53 -9.92 4.52 -11.70
C GLN A 53 -9.80 3.02 -11.98
N ILE A 54 -10.86 2.24 -11.76
CA ILE A 54 -10.88 0.80 -12.09
C ILE A 54 -10.69 0.60 -13.60
N GLU A 55 -11.39 1.37 -14.43
CA GLU A 55 -11.23 1.28 -15.89
C GLU A 55 -9.84 1.73 -16.34
N PHE A 56 -9.28 2.76 -15.73
CA PHE A 56 -7.90 3.16 -15.99
C PHE A 56 -6.89 2.03 -15.62
N ALA A 57 -7.11 1.33 -14.50
CA ALA A 57 -6.28 0.18 -14.14
C ALA A 57 -6.40 -0.97 -15.18
N ARG A 58 -7.62 -1.24 -15.70
CA ARG A 58 -7.82 -2.20 -16.79
C ARG A 58 -7.05 -1.79 -18.04
N GLU A 59 -7.09 -0.50 -18.37
CA GLU A 59 -6.34 0.00 -19.53
C GLU A 59 -4.84 -0.13 -19.33
N CYS A 60 -4.31 0.14 -18.12
CA CYS A 60 -2.89 -0.08 -17.80
C CYS A 60 -2.47 -1.55 -18.01
N PHE A 61 -3.31 -2.51 -17.60
CA PHE A 61 -3.08 -3.92 -17.87
C PHE A 61 -3.05 -4.20 -19.39
N ARG A 62 -4.03 -3.71 -20.16
CA ARG A 62 -4.08 -3.87 -21.63
C ARG A 62 -2.87 -3.27 -22.33
N GLN A 63 -2.35 -2.18 -21.81
CA GLN A 63 -1.18 -1.51 -22.39
C GLN A 63 0.16 -2.13 -21.96
N GLY A 64 0.16 -3.07 -21.03
CA GLY A 64 1.35 -3.80 -20.59
C GLY A 64 2.29 -2.96 -19.73
N VAL A 65 1.79 -1.96 -18.99
CA VAL A 65 2.61 -1.10 -18.14
C VAL A 65 2.67 -1.66 -16.72
N PRO A 66 3.89 -1.84 -16.13
CA PRO A 66 4.04 -2.37 -14.78
C PRO A 66 3.42 -1.45 -13.74
N GLY A 67 2.67 -2.04 -12.80
CA GLY A 67 2.03 -1.31 -11.71
C GLY A 67 2.57 -1.63 -10.33
N PHE A 68 2.45 -0.67 -9.42
CA PHE A 68 2.74 -0.82 -7.99
C PHE A 68 1.82 0.06 -7.17
N GLY A 69 1.49 -0.38 -5.97
CA GLY A 69 0.86 0.53 -5.02
C GLY A 69 0.36 -0.14 -3.75
N SER A 70 -0.04 0.74 -2.82
CA SER A 70 -0.43 0.40 -1.47
C SER A 70 -1.93 0.58 -1.23
N CYS A 71 -2.51 -0.24 -0.35
CA CYS A 71 -3.87 -0.18 0.16
C CYS A 71 -4.91 -0.14 -0.99
N TRP A 72 -5.52 0.99 -1.23
CA TRP A 72 -6.46 1.26 -2.33
C TRP A 72 -5.97 0.76 -3.69
N ALA A 73 -4.69 0.97 -4.00
CA ALA A 73 -4.11 0.58 -5.28
C ALA A 73 -4.10 -0.92 -5.50
N ALA A 74 -3.79 -1.71 -4.46
CA ALA A 74 -3.87 -3.18 -4.53
C ALA A 74 -5.32 -3.64 -4.78
N GLN A 75 -6.29 -2.99 -4.11
CA GLN A 75 -7.71 -3.29 -4.25
C GLN A 75 -8.22 -2.95 -5.66
N ILE A 76 -7.84 -1.77 -6.19
CA ILE A 76 -8.16 -1.37 -7.59
C ILE A 76 -7.59 -2.40 -8.59
N ALA A 77 -6.33 -2.78 -8.45
CA ALA A 77 -5.70 -3.73 -9.37
C ALA A 77 -6.38 -5.12 -9.33
N VAL A 78 -6.76 -5.57 -8.13
CA VAL A 78 -7.47 -6.82 -7.94
C VAL A 78 -8.85 -6.79 -8.61
N VAL A 79 -9.64 -5.74 -8.37
CA VAL A 79 -10.98 -5.58 -8.97
C VAL A 79 -10.90 -5.40 -10.49
N ALA A 80 -9.93 -4.62 -10.98
CA ALA A 80 -9.70 -4.43 -12.42
C ALA A 80 -9.42 -5.75 -13.14
N ALA A 81 -8.75 -6.69 -12.47
CA ALA A 81 -8.42 -8.02 -12.99
C ALA A 81 -9.50 -9.09 -12.72
N GLY A 82 -10.65 -8.71 -12.14
CA GLY A 82 -11.79 -9.61 -11.89
C GLY A 82 -11.77 -10.35 -10.56
N GLY A 83 -11.01 -9.87 -9.58
CA GLY A 83 -11.10 -10.29 -8.19
C GLY A 83 -12.15 -9.50 -7.40
N GLU A 84 -12.25 -9.76 -6.09
CA GLU A 84 -13.23 -9.13 -5.20
C GLU A 84 -12.59 -8.56 -3.94
N VAL A 85 -13.18 -7.46 -3.47
CA VAL A 85 -12.83 -6.74 -2.24
C VAL A 85 -14.10 -6.54 -1.44
N ALA A 86 -14.03 -6.70 -0.13
CA ALA A 86 -15.12 -6.46 0.79
C ALA A 86 -14.60 -5.93 2.13
N LEU A 87 -15.52 -5.53 3.01
CA LEU A 87 -15.16 -5.18 4.39
C LEU A 87 -14.44 -6.33 5.06
N ASN A 88 -13.35 -6.03 5.75
CA ASN A 88 -12.62 -7.02 6.53
C ASN A 88 -13.52 -7.48 7.70
N PRO A 89 -13.76 -8.80 7.89
CA PRO A 89 -14.60 -9.31 8.96
C PRO A 89 -14.03 -9.04 10.36
N ASN A 90 -12.71 -8.80 10.46
CA ASN A 90 -12.03 -8.43 11.70
C ASN A 90 -12.12 -6.92 11.99
N GLY A 91 -12.77 -6.13 11.11
CA GLY A 91 -12.90 -4.69 11.22
C GLY A 91 -11.71 -3.94 10.63
N ARG A 92 -11.43 -2.76 11.19
CA ARG A 92 -10.35 -1.88 10.72
C ARG A 92 -8.99 -2.35 11.22
N GLU A 93 -8.02 -2.52 10.31
CA GLU A 93 -6.61 -2.60 10.66
C GLU A 93 -6.00 -1.20 10.62
N MET A 94 -5.40 -0.75 11.74
CA MET A 94 -4.91 0.63 11.89
C MET A 94 -3.64 0.69 12.73
N GLY A 95 -2.70 1.52 12.31
CA GLY A 95 -1.42 1.69 13.00
C GLY A 95 -0.37 0.74 12.46
N ILE A 96 -0.17 -0.39 13.10
CA ILE A 96 0.81 -1.41 12.73
C ILE A 96 0.11 -2.73 12.41
N ALA A 97 0.24 -3.20 11.19
CA ALA A 97 -0.04 -4.59 10.82
C ALA A 97 1.08 -5.47 11.36
N ARG A 98 0.72 -6.36 12.27
CA ARG A 98 1.69 -7.22 12.99
C ARG A 98 1.90 -8.54 12.28
N ASP A 99 3.13 -9.04 12.39
CA ASP A 99 3.52 -10.41 12.02
C ASP A 99 3.10 -10.79 10.57
N ILE A 100 3.21 -9.84 9.65
CA ILE A 100 3.01 -10.12 8.23
C ILE A 100 4.02 -11.19 7.82
N THR A 101 3.52 -12.34 7.39
CA THR A 101 4.32 -13.52 7.06
C THR A 101 4.34 -13.76 5.56
N LEU A 102 5.54 -13.91 4.99
CA LEU A 102 5.72 -14.25 3.58
C LEU A 102 5.28 -15.69 3.32
N THR A 103 4.50 -15.88 2.27
CA THR A 103 4.20 -17.20 1.71
C THR A 103 5.45 -17.83 1.09
N GLU A 104 5.39 -19.09 0.66
CA GLU A 104 6.49 -19.70 -0.10
C GLU A 104 6.80 -18.92 -1.40
N PRO A 105 5.79 -18.56 -2.24
CA PRO A 105 6.02 -17.66 -3.36
C PRO A 105 6.57 -16.29 -2.94
N GLY A 106 6.09 -15.72 -1.82
CA GLY A 106 6.56 -14.44 -1.32
C GLY A 106 8.03 -14.42 -0.98
N ARG A 107 8.54 -15.48 -0.33
CA ARG A 107 9.97 -15.62 -0.01
C ARG A 107 10.87 -15.72 -1.23
N ALA A 108 10.36 -16.22 -2.34
CA ALA A 108 11.10 -16.33 -3.60
C ALA A 108 10.90 -15.12 -4.52
N HIS A 109 9.98 -14.20 -4.18
CA HIS A 109 9.61 -13.09 -5.07
C HIS A 109 10.55 -11.90 -4.90
N PRO A 110 11.03 -11.27 -6.00
CA PRO A 110 11.95 -10.14 -5.93
C PRO A 110 11.38 -8.91 -5.19
N LEU A 111 10.06 -8.76 -5.07
CA LEU A 111 9.44 -7.71 -4.26
C LEU A 111 10.01 -7.67 -2.84
N TYR A 112 10.33 -8.84 -2.27
CA TYR A 112 10.78 -8.99 -0.89
C TYR A 112 12.28 -9.26 -0.74
N GLU A 113 13.07 -9.05 -1.78
CA GLU A 113 14.51 -9.15 -1.67
C GLU A 113 15.05 -8.17 -0.62
N GLY A 114 15.72 -8.71 0.43
CA GLY A 114 16.19 -7.94 1.57
C GLY A 114 15.17 -7.71 2.69
N LYS A 115 13.93 -8.21 2.59
CA LYS A 115 12.91 -8.14 3.65
C LYS A 115 12.95 -9.42 4.52
N PRO A 116 12.77 -9.33 5.85
CA PRO A 116 12.57 -10.51 6.68
C PRO A 116 11.32 -11.31 6.30
N ASN A 117 11.32 -12.63 6.55
CA ASN A 117 10.16 -13.49 6.26
C ASN A 117 8.91 -13.16 7.11
N VAL A 118 9.12 -12.55 8.28
CA VAL A 118 8.07 -12.03 9.16
C VAL A 118 8.44 -10.60 9.50
N PHE A 119 7.52 -9.68 9.30
CA PHE A 119 7.74 -8.25 9.52
C PHE A 119 6.47 -7.53 9.93
N ASP A 120 6.62 -6.34 10.49
CA ASP A 120 5.54 -5.40 10.76
C ASP A 120 5.58 -4.25 9.76
N ALA A 121 4.43 -3.63 9.48
CA ALA A 121 4.30 -2.50 8.58
C ALA A 121 3.20 -1.53 9.02
N PHE A 122 3.27 -0.28 8.59
CA PHE A 122 2.16 0.67 8.77
C PHE A 122 0.94 0.27 7.97
N THR A 123 -0.25 0.44 8.55
CA THR A 123 -1.51 0.06 7.91
C THR A 123 -2.66 0.97 8.28
N SER A 124 -3.63 1.11 7.38
CA SER A 124 -4.86 1.88 7.64
C SER A 124 -5.95 1.53 6.62
N HIS A 125 -6.72 0.46 6.84
CA HIS A 125 -7.80 0.05 5.94
C HIS A 125 -8.98 -0.58 6.69
N ASP A 126 -10.16 -0.50 6.09
CA ASP A 126 -11.40 -1.17 6.54
C ASP A 126 -11.71 -2.40 5.67
N ASP A 127 -11.21 -2.42 4.43
CA ASP A 127 -11.53 -3.40 3.40
C ASP A 127 -10.36 -4.36 3.16
N GLU A 128 -10.65 -5.57 2.66
CA GLU A 128 -9.64 -6.56 2.28
C GLU A 128 -9.96 -7.22 0.94
N VAL A 129 -8.95 -7.78 0.30
CA VAL A 129 -9.13 -8.66 -0.87
C VAL A 129 -9.69 -10.01 -0.42
N THR A 130 -10.90 -10.32 -0.88
CA THR A 130 -11.61 -11.58 -0.54
C THR A 130 -11.42 -12.65 -1.61
N VAL A 131 -11.40 -12.28 -2.89
CA VAL A 131 -11.17 -13.19 -4.02
C VAL A 131 -10.02 -12.67 -4.87
N LEU A 132 -8.98 -13.49 -4.98
CA LEU A 132 -7.85 -13.20 -5.87
C LEU A 132 -8.24 -13.47 -7.33
N PRO A 133 -7.93 -12.59 -8.29
CA PRO A 133 -8.16 -12.83 -9.69
C PRO A 133 -7.28 -13.97 -10.23
N THR A 134 -7.72 -14.60 -11.31
CA THR A 134 -6.92 -15.63 -11.99
C THR A 134 -5.56 -15.06 -12.43
N GLY A 135 -4.49 -15.82 -12.22
CA GLY A 135 -3.13 -15.39 -12.53
C GLY A 135 -2.44 -14.62 -11.41
N SER A 136 -3.13 -14.39 -10.29
CA SER A 136 -2.54 -13.72 -9.12
C SER A 136 -1.77 -14.69 -8.23
N THR A 137 -0.80 -14.14 -7.51
CA THR A 137 0.00 -14.87 -6.52
C THR A 137 -0.04 -14.14 -5.19
N LEU A 138 -0.53 -14.81 -4.14
CA LEU A 138 -0.46 -14.31 -2.77
C LEU A 138 0.98 -14.36 -2.27
N LEU A 139 1.51 -13.20 -1.85
CA LEU A 139 2.90 -13.12 -1.37
C LEU A 139 3.02 -13.02 0.14
N SER A 140 2.08 -12.37 0.83
CA SER A 140 2.09 -12.26 2.29
C SER A 140 0.69 -12.08 2.87
N GLY A 141 0.55 -12.42 4.15
CA GLY A 141 -0.66 -12.24 4.94
C GLY A 141 -0.36 -12.27 6.44
N ASN A 142 -1.33 -11.90 7.25
CA ASN A 142 -1.30 -12.07 8.70
C ASN A 142 -2.66 -12.61 9.21
N ASP A 143 -2.80 -12.81 10.51
CA ASP A 143 -4.03 -13.32 11.11
C ASP A 143 -5.21 -12.33 11.01
N PHE A 144 -4.92 -11.04 10.82
CA PHE A 144 -5.95 -10.01 10.71
C PHE A 144 -6.44 -9.86 9.26
N THR A 145 -5.52 -9.85 8.29
CA THR A 145 -5.79 -9.64 6.87
C THR A 145 -5.09 -10.70 6.04
N ARG A 146 -5.87 -11.56 5.39
CA ARG A 146 -5.35 -12.71 4.63
C ARG A 146 -4.43 -12.29 3.48
N VAL A 147 -4.72 -11.20 2.81
CA VAL A 147 -3.97 -10.69 1.65
C VAL A 147 -3.29 -9.38 2.04
N GLN A 148 -2.07 -9.48 2.56
CA GLN A 148 -1.25 -8.29 2.84
C GLN A 148 -0.42 -7.88 1.62
N SER A 149 -0.16 -8.81 0.69
CA SER A 149 0.40 -8.46 -0.62
C SER A 149 0.07 -9.49 -1.68
N VAL A 150 -0.02 -9.02 -2.91
CA VAL A 150 -0.40 -9.81 -4.07
C VAL A 150 0.33 -9.34 -5.32
N VAL A 151 0.72 -10.27 -6.18
CA VAL A 151 1.05 -9.98 -7.57
C VAL A 151 -0.14 -10.32 -8.43
N VAL A 152 -0.63 -9.35 -9.19
CA VAL A 152 -1.69 -9.53 -10.18
C VAL A 152 -1.09 -9.55 -11.57
N LYS A 153 -1.18 -10.68 -12.27
CA LYS A 153 -0.79 -10.81 -13.68
C LYS A 153 -2.07 -10.86 -14.52
N HIS A 154 -2.26 -9.86 -15.35
CA HIS A 154 -3.46 -9.72 -16.16
C HIS A 154 -3.14 -9.05 -17.50
N GLU A 155 -3.69 -9.56 -18.61
CA GLU A 155 -3.56 -9.00 -19.97
C GLU A 155 -2.14 -8.61 -20.40
N GLY A 156 -1.12 -9.31 -19.88
CA GLY A 156 0.29 -9.08 -20.24
C GLY A 156 1.04 -8.07 -19.38
N ALA A 157 0.39 -7.48 -18.39
CA ALA A 157 1.02 -6.64 -17.38
C ALA A 157 1.07 -7.31 -16.01
N GLU A 158 1.89 -6.75 -15.14
CA GLU A 158 2.07 -7.21 -13.78
C GLU A 158 1.94 -6.04 -12.82
N PHE A 159 1.09 -6.19 -11.78
CA PHE A 159 0.91 -5.21 -10.71
C PHE A 159 1.33 -5.82 -9.37
N TRP A 160 2.21 -5.14 -8.64
CA TRP A 160 2.63 -5.52 -7.29
C TRP A 160 1.86 -4.70 -6.27
N GLY A 161 0.90 -5.32 -5.61
CA GLY A 161 -0.02 -4.69 -4.67
C GLY A 161 0.29 -5.02 -3.22
N LEU A 162 0.27 -4.01 -2.36
CA LEU A 162 0.44 -4.12 -0.91
C LEU A 162 -0.84 -3.62 -0.23
N GLN A 163 -1.32 -4.29 0.83
CA GLN A 163 -2.41 -3.76 1.64
C GLN A 163 -1.89 -2.77 2.69
N TYR A 164 -0.66 -2.96 3.17
CA TYR A 164 0.05 -2.05 4.06
C TYR A 164 0.74 -0.91 3.32
N HIS A 165 1.29 0.06 4.08
CA HIS A 165 1.86 1.31 3.59
C HIS A 165 3.37 1.39 3.84
N PRO A 166 4.24 0.98 2.90
CA PRO A 166 5.69 1.13 3.04
C PRO A 166 6.13 2.60 2.98
N GLU A 167 5.30 3.46 2.39
CA GLU A 167 5.56 4.89 2.23
C GLU A 167 5.31 5.71 3.50
N TYR A 168 4.54 5.19 4.47
CA TYR A 168 4.26 5.90 5.72
C TYR A 168 5.47 5.89 6.65
N ASP A 169 5.56 6.93 7.47
CA ASP A 169 6.44 7.01 8.62
C ASP A 169 5.65 7.27 9.92
N LEU A 170 6.37 7.46 11.03
CA LEU A 170 5.74 7.71 12.34
C LEU A 170 4.94 9.01 12.35
N HIS A 171 5.45 10.07 11.71
CA HIS A 171 4.76 11.36 11.62
C HIS A 171 3.47 11.26 10.80
N GLU A 172 3.55 10.64 9.62
CA GLU A 172 2.35 10.43 8.78
C GLU A 172 1.30 9.61 9.50
N MET A 173 1.70 8.54 10.21
CA MET A 173 0.78 7.73 11.01
C MET A 173 0.17 8.54 12.16
N ALA A 174 0.96 9.35 12.87
CA ALA A 174 0.47 10.25 13.91
C ALA A 174 -0.57 11.24 13.36
N ARG A 175 -0.29 11.87 12.21
CA ARG A 175 -1.22 12.81 11.55
C ARG A 175 -2.50 12.12 11.09
N LEU A 176 -2.38 10.91 10.54
CA LEU A 176 -3.52 10.12 10.10
C LEU A 176 -4.44 9.74 11.28
N MET A 177 -3.87 9.32 12.40
CA MET A 177 -4.62 9.02 13.63
C MET A 177 -5.30 10.27 14.17
N PHE A 178 -4.61 11.41 14.21
CA PHE A 178 -5.18 12.69 14.62
C PHE A 178 -6.42 13.05 13.79
N CYS A 179 -6.32 13.01 12.47
CA CYS A 179 -7.44 13.31 11.56
C CYS A 179 -8.63 12.35 11.73
N ARG A 180 -8.37 11.12 12.19
CA ARG A 180 -9.39 10.07 12.37
C ARG A 180 -9.77 9.82 13.83
N MET A 181 -9.33 10.64 14.77
CA MET A 181 -9.50 10.45 16.21
C MET A 181 -10.91 10.00 16.61
N LYS A 182 -11.93 10.75 16.19
CA LYS A 182 -13.33 10.43 16.52
C LYS A 182 -13.77 9.05 15.97
N LYS A 183 -13.26 8.65 14.80
CA LYS A 183 -13.53 7.32 14.23
C LYS A 183 -12.83 6.25 15.04
N LEU A 184 -11.57 6.47 15.42
CA LEU A 184 -10.76 5.51 16.16
C LEU A 184 -11.29 5.26 17.57
N ILE A 185 -11.76 6.30 18.26
CA ILE A 185 -12.45 6.15 19.57
C ILE A 185 -13.73 5.32 19.41
N ARG A 186 -14.57 5.60 18.40
CA ARG A 186 -15.80 4.81 18.16
C ARG A 186 -15.52 3.34 17.86
N LEU A 187 -14.37 3.04 17.25
CA LEU A 187 -13.95 1.68 16.92
C LEU A 187 -13.18 1.00 18.06
N GLY A 188 -12.94 1.69 19.19
CA GLY A 188 -12.30 1.14 20.37
C GLY A 188 -10.77 1.06 20.32
N PHE A 189 -10.12 1.80 19.39
CA PHE A 189 -8.66 1.92 19.36
C PHE A 189 -8.14 2.75 20.54
N PHE A 190 -8.92 3.73 20.98
CA PHE A 190 -8.65 4.57 22.15
C PHE A 190 -9.92 4.68 22.98
N ALA A 191 -9.76 4.71 24.30
CA ALA A 191 -10.88 4.90 25.20
C ALA A 191 -11.46 6.32 25.09
N ASP A 192 -10.59 7.30 24.88
CA ASP A 192 -10.95 8.72 24.73
C ASP A 192 -9.90 9.50 23.91
N GLU A 193 -10.14 10.80 23.76
CA GLU A 193 -9.25 11.69 23.01
C GLU A 193 -7.90 11.89 23.73
N ALA A 194 -7.87 11.85 25.07
CA ALA A 194 -6.64 12.04 25.82
C ALA A 194 -5.67 10.86 25.61
N GLU A 195 -6.18 9.63 25.61
CA GLU A 195 -5.40 8.44 25.29
C GLU A 195 -4.88 8.51 23.84
N GLY A 196 -5.75 8.88 22.89
CA GLY A 196 -5.36 9.00 21.49
C GLY A 196 -4.29 10.06 21.26
N LEU A 197 -4.39 11.23 21.91
CA LEU A 197 -3.36 12.28 21.84
C LEU A 197 -2.05 11.83 22.48
N ALA A 198 -2.08 11.14 23.62
CA ALA A 198 -0.88 10.60 24.25
C ALA A 198 -0.16 9.59 23.35
N HIS A 199 -0.87 8.75 22.63
CA HIS A 199 -0.30 7.83 21.64
C HIS A 199 0.33 8.58 20.46
N ILE A 200 -0.35 9.60 19.94
CA ILE A 200 0.16 10.47 18.86
C ILE A 200 1.44 11.19 19.30
N ASP A 201 1.46 11.73 20.52
CA ASP A 201 2.65 12.40 21.08
C ASP A 201 3.86 11.44 21.19
N GLN A 202 3.63 10.16 21.49
CA GLN A 202 4.69 9.15 21.47
C GLN A 202 5.23 8.91 20.05
N LEU A 203 4.37 8.80 19.03
CA LEU A 203 4.80 8.64 17.64
C LEU A 203 5.61 9.84 17.16
N GLU A 204 5.15 11.07 17.45
CA GLU A 204 5.85 12.32 17.09
C GLU A 204 7.17 12.46 17.84
N ALA A 205 7.21 12.11 19.13
CA ALA A 205 8.45 12.14 19.92
C ALA A 205 9.49 11.15 19.38
N LEU A 206 9.07 9.95 18.98
CA LEU A 206 9.97 8.97 18.39
C LEU A 206 10.39 9.36 16.96
N HIS A 207 9.53 10.02 16.19
CA HIS A 207 9.89 10.58 14.88
C HIS A 207 10.98 11.65 15.03
N ALA A 208 10.84 12.52 16.03
CA ALA A 208 11.82 13.58 16.30
C ALA A 208 13.15 13.06 16.87
N ASP A 209 13.10 11.99 17.67
CA ASP A 209 14.27 11.35 18.27
C ASP A 209 14.15 9.82 18.16
N PRO A 210 14.69 9.23 17.08
CA PRO A 210 14.65 7.78 16.85
C PRO A 210 15.42 6.93 17.87
N SER A 211 16.16 7.53 18.79
CA SER A 211 16.91 6.82 19.85
C SER A 211 16.07 6.52 21.11
N ARG A 212 14.79 6.92 21.14
CA ARG A 212 13.88 6.73 22.28
C ARG A 212 13.47 5.24 22.44
N GLU A 213 14.42 4.45 23.00
CA GLU A 213 14.19 3.01 23.27
C GLU A 213 12.99 2.75 24.19
N ASP A 214 12.70 3.69 25.11
CA ASP A 214 11.54 3.63 26.00
C ASP A 214 10.21 3.64 25.22
N ILE A 215 10.10 4.48 24.18
CA ILE A 215 8.91 4.55 23.32
C ILE A 215 8.86 3.35 22.38
N ILE A 216 10.00 2.96 21.80
CA ILE A 216 10.10 1.78 20.94
C ILE A 216 9.56 0.53 21.68
N ALA A 217 10.01 0.35 22.94
CA ALA A 217 9.57 -0.75 23.77
C ALA A 217 8.08 -0.63 24.17
N ALA A 218 7.61 0.58 24.52
CA ALA A 218 6.21 0.80 24.91
C ALA A 218 5.24 0.55 23.77
N LEU A 219 5.61 0.89 22.54
CA LEU A 219 4.81 0.68 21.33
C LEU A 219 5.11 -0.65 20.63
N ASP A 220 6.06 -1.44 21.15
CA ASP A 220 6.52 -2.71 20.56
C ASP A 220 6.84 -2.58 19.06
N LEU A 221 7.66 -1.59 18.69
CA LEU A 221 8.00 -1.32 17.30
C LEU A 221 9.22 -2.13 16.85
N LYS A 222 9.09 -2.79 15.71
CA LYS A 222 10.16 -3.59 15.10
C LYS A 222 11.03 -2.75 14.15
N PRO A 223 12.27 -3.16 13.88
CA PRO A 223 13.14 -2.48 12.90
C PRO A 223 12.50 -2.31 11.53
N THR A 224 11.64 -3.24 11.11
CA THR A 224 10.95 -3.19 9.80
C THR A 224 9.98 -2.01 9.65
N VAL A 225 9.57 -1.40 10.78
CA VAL A 225 8.76 -0.17 10.82
C VAL A 225 9.65 1.06 10.92
N LEU A 226 10.72 0.99 11.72
CA LEU A 226 11.57 2.13 12.07
C LEU A 226 12.62 2.44 10.99
N ASP A 227 13.28 1.40 10.44
CA ASP A 227 14.31 1.56 9.43
C ASP A 227 13.70 1.81 8.04
N GLU A 228 13.88 3.03 7.50
CA GLU A 228 13.37 3.41 6.18
C GLU A 228 13.87 2.45 5.08
N SER A 229 15.09 1.95 5.18
CA SER A 229 15.67 1.06 4.17
C SER A 229 14.99 -0.31 4.13
N LEU A 230 14.51 -0.80 5.28
CA LEU A 230 13.71 -2.02 5.41
C LEU A 230 12.24 -1.75 5.10
N ARG A 231 11.71 -0.60 5.50
CA ARG A 231 10.31 -0.24 5.32
C ARG A 231 9.95 -0.05 3.86
N THR A 232 10.81 0.59 3.06
CA THR A 232 10.54 0.96 1.67
C THR A 232 11.14 0.01 0.64
N VAL A 233 11.62 -1.15 1.05
CA VAL A 233 12.30 -2.10 0.17
C VAL A 233 11.44 -2.53 -1.02
N GLU A 234 10.14 -2.65 -0.83
CA GLU A 234 9.20 -3.09 -1.85
C GLU A 234 9.14 -2.11 -3.04
N ALA A 235 9.08 -0.81 -2.76
CA ALA A 235 9.07 0.22 -3.80
C ALA A 235 10.39 0.22 -4.60
N ARG A 236 11.51 0.10 -3.92
CA ARG A 236 12.83 -0.01 -4.55
C ARG A 236 12.95 -1.27 -5.41
N ASN A 237 12.48 -2.39 -4.89
CA ASN A 237 12.54 -3.67 -5.60
C ASN A 237 11.61 -3.68 -6.82
N TRP A 238 10.42 -3.07 -6.73
CA TRP A 238 9.56 -2.89 -7.89
C TRP A 238 10.26 -2.13 -9.02
N ILE A 239 10.92 -1.02 -8.70
CA ILE A 239 11.67 -0.25 -9.69
C ILE A 239 12.78 -1.10 -10.30
N ASN A 240 13.59 -1.75 -9.47
CA ASN A 240 14.79 -2.47 -9.92
C ASN A 240 14.46 -3.76 -10.70
N HIS A 241 13.42 -4.48 -10.29
CA HIS A 241 13.13 -5.82 -10.83
C HIS A 241 11.94 -5.85 -11.80
N LEU A 242 11.09 -4.82 -11.82
CA LEU A 242 9.96 -4.80 -12.73
C LEU A 242 10.01 -3.60 -13.70
N VAL A 243 10.27 -2.38 -13.23
CA VAL A 243 10.29 -1.20 -14.11
C VAL A 243 11.53 -1.18 -15.00
N LEU A 244 12.72 -1.10 -14.41
CA LEU A 244 13.97 -0.94 -15.17
C LEU A 244 14.22 -2.05 -16.20
N PRO A 245 13.95 -3.34 -15.92
CA PRO A 245 14.10 -4.39 -16.93
C PRO A 245 13.13 -4.29 -18.11
N ASN A 246 11.97 -3.67 -17.91
CA ASN A 246 10.91 -3.52 -18.91
C ASN A 246 10.89 -2.14 -19.59
N MET A 247 11.79 -1.22 -19.20
CA MET A 247 11.93 0.06 -19.89
C MET A 247 12.18 -0.15 -21.38
N ARG A 248 11.38 0.51 -22.20
CA ARG A 248 11.56 0.51 -23.65
C ARG A 248 12.75 1.43 -23.97
N ARG A 249 13.78 0.88 -24.53
CA ARG A 249 14.95 1.62 -25.01
C ARG A 249 14.65 2.31 -26.34
#